data_a8644eb4dd745c729d088ae132994775
#
_entry.id   a8644eb4dd745c729d088ae132994775
#
_cell.length_a   1.000
_cell.length_b   1.000
_cell.length_c   1.000
_cell.angle_alpha   90.00
_cell.angle_beta   90.00
_cell.angle_gamma   90.00
#
_symmetry.space_group_name_H-M   'P 1'
#
loop_
_entity.id
_entity.type
_entity.pdbx_description
1 polymer ?
#
loop_
_entity_poly.entity_id
_entity_poly.type
_entity_poly.pdbx_seq_one_letter_code
_entity_poly.pdbx_strand_id
1 'polypeptide(L)'
;MEGLDKSIASGQERRYLIVGAGGCGGSIGAFLARAGKYVQLIARGSHLEAMKQHGLRMETTRFGSFCTCPAGVYDEAEYIKGLEAKAYHKPDVIFVCVKYYSLKALVPFLRAVCSESTVIIPILNIYGTGQMLRDELLGCMVTDGCMYIAAEIKEPGCVVQKGDIFKIVYGVVDFVQEAPVLEAIRKDLFDSRIEGIISTDIRRDALIKFSLVSPMAACGVFYNVRVGKMQYEGEQRETFIKLVEEIRTLGRAMGIELPKQLTEMNLKLIDSLLPDACASMQRDLWQGRESEIDGILFEVPRMAQRAGVYLPVYEKIAKKLKADLKRSL
;
A
#
# COMPACT_ATOMS: atom_id res chain seq x y z
N MET A 1 -27.75 6.16 -6.43
CA MET A 1 -26.91 5.35 -7.35
C MET A 1 -26.95 5.81 -8.81
N GLU A 2 -27.94 6.62 -9.24
CA GLU A 2 -28.00 7.14 -10.62
C GLU A 2 -27.00 8.27 -10.95
N GLY A 3 -26.36 8.88 -9.96
CA GLY A 3 -25.40 9.98 -10.16
C GLY A 3 -23.99 9.53 -10.57
N LEU A 4 -23.59 8.29 -10.29
CA LEU A 4 -22.24 7.76 -10.59
C LEU A 4 -22.04 7.47 -12.10
N ASP A 5 -23.12 7.24 -12.84
CA ASP A 5 -23.03 6.69 -14.21
C ASP A 5 -22.87 7.75 -15.31
N LYS A 6 -23.23 9.01 -15.07
CA LYS A 6 -23.30 10.05 -16.12
C LYS A 6 -22.04 10.90 -16.29
N SER A 7 -21.19 11.06 -15.28
CA SER A 7 -19.97 11.89 -15.40
C SER A 7 -18.73 11.13 -15.90
N ILE A 8 -18.72 9.80 -15.76
CA ILE A 8 -17.56 8.95 -16.06
C ILE A 8 -17.57 8.45 -17.52
N ALA A 9 -18.74 8.43 -18.16
CA ALA A 9 -18.89 8.06 -19.58
C ALA A 9 -18.53 9.18 -20.58
N SER A 10 -18.41 10.43 -20.14
CA SER A 10 -17.91 11.53 -20.98
C SER A 10 -16.38 11.48 -20.98
N GLY A 11 -15.71 11.53 -22.12
CA GLY A 11 -14.25 11.50 -22.30
C GLY A 11 -13.45 12.57 -21.52
N GLN A 12 -13.88 12.90 -20.33
CA GLN A 12 -13.28 13.85 -19.41
C GLN A 12 -12.10 13.17 -18.69
N GLU A 13 -10.95 13.82 -18.69
CA GLU A 13 -9.73 13.37 -18.04
C GLU A 13 -9.95 13.20 -16.53
N ARG A 14 -9.68 11.98 -15.99
CA ARG A 14 -9.80 11.69 -14.56
C ARG A 14 -8.73 12.42 -13.75
N ARG A 15 -9.14 12.98 -12.62
CA ARG A 15 -8.28 13.70 -11.69
C ARG A 15 -7.82 12.75 -10.60
N TYR A 16 -6.53 12.47 -10.60
CA TYR A 16 -5.88 11.61 -9.62
C TYR A 16 -5.27 12.42 -8.49
N LEU A 17 -5.52 12.03 -7.25
CA LEU A 17 -4.82 12.53 -6.07
C LEU A 17 -4.03 11.39 -5.43
N ILE A 18 -2.72 11.56 -5.32
CA ILE A 18 -1.86 10.60 -4.63
C ILE A 18 -1.54 11.15 -3.25
N VAL A 19 -2.06 10.53 -2.21
CA VAL A 19 -1.84 10.95 -0.83
C VAL A 19 -0.70 10.13 -0.23
N GLY A 20 0.44 10.80 -0.04
CA GLY A 20 1.70 10.16 0.38
C GLY A 20 2.61 9.85 -0.81
N ALA A 21 3.30 10.85 -1.35
CA ALA A 21 4.22 10.73 -2.48
C ALA A 21 5.57 10.08 -2.11
N GLY A 22 5.57 9.05 -1.24
CA GLY A 22 6.72 8.21 -0.92
C GLY A 22 7.14 7.29 -2.07
N GLY A 23 7.93 6.25 -1.79
CA GLY A 23 8.35 5.29 -2.82
C GLY A 23 7.19 4.74 -3.65
N CYS A 24 6.15 4.26 -2.99
CA CYS A 24 4.94 3.70 -3.63
C CYS A 24 4.12 4.77 -4.36
N GLY A 25 3.63 5.77 -3.62
CA GLY A 25 2.76 6.80 -4.19
C GLY A 25 3.49 7.69 -5.20
N GLY A 26 4.76 8.04 -4.94
CA GLY A 26 5.58 8.77 -5.90
C GLY A 26 5.74 8.00 -7.22
N SER A 27 5.92 6.67 -7.15
CA SER A 27 5.95 5.84 -8.37
C SER A 27 4.62 5.88 -9.13
N ILE A 28 3.48 5.71 -8.45
CA ILE A 28 2.15 5.81 -9.10
C ILE A 28 2.00 7.18 -9.76
N GLY A 29 2.26 8.25 -9.00
CA GLY A 29 2.11 9.63 -9.49
C GLY A 29 3.02 9.94 -10.67
N ALA A 30 4.28 9.52 -10.62
CA ALA A 30 5.23 9.75 -11.69
C ALA A 30 4.83 9.04 -13.00
N PHE A 31 4.40 7.79 -12.91
CA PHE A 31 4.02 7.02 -14.09
C PHE A 31 2.70 7.53 -14.68
N LEU A 32 1.71 7.86 -13.89
CA LEU A 32 0.47 8.50 -14.36
C LEU A 32 0.76 9.86 -15.02
N ALA A 33 1.55 10.72 -14.36
CA ALA A 33 1.90 12.04 -14.93
C ALA A 33 2.70 11.92 -16.22
N ARG A 34 3.65 10.96 -16.30
CA ARG A 34 4.40 10.66 -17.53
C ARG A 34 3.49 10.24 -18.70
N ALA A 35 2.39 9.55 -18.39
CA ALA A 35 1.38 9.15 -19.38
C ALA A 35 0.40 10.26 -19.73
N GLY A 36 0.60 11.49 -19.24
CA GLY A 36 -0.24 12.65 -19.51
C GLY A 36 -1.53 12.69 -18.71
N LYS A 37 -1.67 11.88 -17.64
CA LYS A 37 -2.86 11.92 -16.78
C LYS A 37 -2.79 13.12 -15.83
N TYR A 38 -3.95 13.70 -15.48
CA TYR A 38 -4.03 14.77 -14.50
C TYR A 38 -3.79 14.23 -13.08
N VAL A 39 -2.64 14.54 -12.52
CA VAL A 39 -2.18 13.99 -11.22
C VAL A 39 -1.75 15.11 -10.29
N GLN A 40 -2.29 15.10 -9.08
CA GLN A 40 -1.85 15.94 -7.98
C GLN A 40 -1.27 15.06 -6.87
N LEU A 41 -0.25 15.56 -6.17
CA LEU A 41 0.45 14.83 -5.12
C LEU A 41 0.31 15.53 -3.78
N ILE A 42 0.05 14.76 -2.73
CA ILE A 42 0.20 15.23 -1.35
C ILE A 42 1.50 14.68 -0.77
N ALA A 43 2.36 15.59 -0.34
CA ALA A 43 3.67 15.29 0.24
C ALA A 43 3.97 16.23 1.40
N ARG A 44 5.12 16.06 2.05
CA ARG A 44 5.55 16.91 3.18
C ARG A 44 7.05 17.09 3.22
N GLY A 45 7.50 18.14 3.92
CA GLY A 45 8.92 18.42 4.20
C GLY A 45 9.77 18.61 2.95
N SER A 46 11.05 18.27 3.05
CA SER A 46 12.02 18.47 1.95
C SER A 46 11.64 17.77 0.64
N HIS A 47 10.92 16.63 0.71
CA HIS A 47 10.45 15.93 -0.48
C HIS A 47 9.38 16.73 -1.23
N LEU A 48 8.45 17.37 -0.51
CA LEU A 48 7.46 18.30 -1.08
C LEU A 48 8.16 19.47 -1.78
N GLU A 49 9.08 20.14 -1.06
CA GLU A 49 9.75 21.34 -1.59
C GLU A 49 10.58 21.03 -2.84
N ALA A 50 11.31 19.91 -2.83
CA ALA A 50 12.08 19.49 -4.00
C ALA A 50 11.18 19.18 -5.21
N MET A 51 10.02 18.54 -5.00
CA MET A 51 9.08 18.26 -6.09
C MET A 51 8.41 19.54 -6.63
N LYS A 52 8.12 20.52 -5.77
CA LYS A 52 7.61 21.84 -6.22
C LYS A 52 8.60 22.57 -7.12
N GLN A 53 9.89 22.50 -6.77
CA GLN A 53 10.93 23.23 -7.49
C GLN A 53 11.41 22.53 -8.76
N HIS A 54 11.51 21.21 -8.74
CA HIS A 54 12.22 20.44 -9.77
C HIS A 54 11.38 19.34 -10.42
N GLY A 55 10.10 19.19 -10.01
CA GLY A 55 9.28 18.04 -10.40
C GLY A 55 9.66 16.76 -9.64
N LEU A 56 9.02 15.67 -10.02
CA LEU A 56 9.27 14.34 -9.46
C LEU A 56 10.20 13.54 -10.37
N ARG A 57 11.42 13.28 -9.91
CA ARG A 57 12.39 12.43 -10.60
C ARG A 57 12.17 10.96 -10.26
N MET A 58 12.14 10.13 -11.29
CA MET A 58 12.11 8.67 -11.18
C MET A 58 13.38 8.06 -11.75
N GLU A 59 14.00 7.14 -11.00
CA GLU A 59 15.01 6.24 -11.51
C GLU A 59 14.42 4.83 -11.52
N THR A 60 14.39 4.17 -12.67
CA THR A 60 13.78 2.84 -12.82
C THR A 60 14.62 1.95 -13.70
N THR A 61 14.71 0.67 -13.35
CA THR A 61 15.37 -0.34 -14.17
C THR A 61 14.65 -0.58 -15.50
N ARG A 62 13.33 -0.30 -15.58
CA ARG A 62 12.50 -0.53 -16.78
C ARG A 62 12.68 0.53 -17.86
N PHE A 63 12.88 1.80 -17.48
CA PHE A 63 12.82 2.94 -18.41
C PHE A 63 13.95 3.96 -18.21
N GLY A 64 14.97 3.61 -17.41
CA GLY A 64 16.00 4.57 -17.04
C GLY A 64 15.48 5.68 -16.14
N SER A 65 16.09 6.87 -16.22
CA SER A 65 15.71 8.03 -15.41
C SER A 65 14.81 8.97 -16.23
N PHE A 66 13.77 9.50 -15.58
CA PHE A 66 12.93 10.55 -16.15
C PHE A 66 12.44 11.50 -15.05
N CYS A 67 12.02 12.70 -15.45
CA CYS A 67 11.38 13.67 -14.58
C CYS A 67 9.98 13.96 -15.07
N THR A 68 9.03 14.13 -14.16
CA THR A 68 7.66 14.55 -14.48
C THR A 68 7.27 15.76 -13.67
N CYS A 69 6.40 16.59 -14.22
CA CYS A 69 5.76 17.68 -13.52
C CYS A 69 4.28 17.31 -13.33
N PRO A 70 3.88 16.79 -12.16
CA PRO A 70 2.48 16.60 -11.82
C PRO A 70 1.70 17.93 -11.95
N ALA A 71 0.38 17.88 -12.09
CA ALA A 71 -0.47 19.08 -12.17
C ALA A 71 -0.39 19.96 -10.91
N GLY A 72 0.09 19.40 -9.80
CA GLY A 72 0.42 20.13 -8.59
C GLY A 72 0.98 19.21 -7.50
N VAL A 73 1.74 19.81 -6.59
CA VAL A 73 2.30 19.15 -5.42
C VAL A 73 2.04 20.04 -4.20
N TYR A 74 1.38 19.49 -3.18
CA TYR A 74 0.87 20.25 -2.05
C TYR A 74 1.11 19.53 -0.74
N ASP A 75 1.05 20.25 0.37
CA ASP A 75 0.67 19.68 1.66
C ASP A 75 -0.86 19.61 1.79
N GLU A 76 -1.35 18.97 2.86
CA GLU A 76 -2.78 18.78 3.09
C GLU A 76 -3.53 20.13 3.21
N ALA A 77 -2.94 21.10 3.92
CA ALA A 77 -3.56 22.39 4.17
C ALA A 77 -3.62 23.27 2.90
N GLU A 78 -2.54 23.27 2.13
CA GLU A 78 -2.49 23.96 0.82
C GLU A 78 -3.53 23.39 -0.13
N TYR A 79 -3.68 22.05 -0.16
CA TYR A 79 -4.64 21.38 -1.02
C TYR A 79 -6.08 21.77 -0.66
N ILE A 80 -6.44 21.77 0.64
CA ILE A 80 -7.77 22.19 1.10
C ILE A 80 -8.05 23.65 0.69
N LYS A 81 -7.11 24.56 0.95
CA LYS A 81 -7.25 25.98 0.55
C LYS A 81 -7.49 26.16 -0.94
N GLY A 82 -6.80 25.39 -1.77
CA GLY A 82 -6.99 25.43 -3.21
C GLY A 82 -8.38 24.94 -3.65
N LEU A 83 -8.93 23.90 -3.00
CA LEU A 83 -10.30 23.43 -3.23
C LEU A 83 -11.33 24.51 -2.82
N GLU A 84 -11.16 25.13 -1.66
CA GLU A 84 -12.01 26.21 -1.15
C GLU A 84 -11.99 27.43 -2.08
N ALA A 85 -10.82 27.77 -2.60
CA ALA A 85 -10.63 28.83 -3.59
C ALA A 85 -11.09 28.45 -5.01
N LYS A 86 -11.58 27.22 -5.22
CA LYS A 86 -11.98 26.66 -6.53
C LYS A 86 -10.85 26.71 -7.58
N ALA A 87 -9.60 26.65 -7.15
CA ALA A 87 -8.44 26.61 -8.05
C ALA A 87 -8.38 25.26 -8.81
N TYR A 88 -8.98 24.21 -8.26
CA TYR A 88 -9.15 22.91 -8.89
C TYR A 88 -10.36 22.18 -8.30
N HIS A 89 -10.75 21.09 -8.94
CA HIS A 89 -11.91 20.28 -8.55
C HIS A 89 -11.49 19.13 -7.61
N LYS A 90 -12.46 18.58 -6.87
CA LYS A 90 -12.28 17.36 -6.08
C LYS A 90 -11.78 16.21 -6.98
N PRO A 91 -10.93 15.30 -6.45
CA PRO A 91 -10.39 14.19 -7.22
C PRO A 91 -11.45 13.14 -7.53
N ASP A 92 -11.33 12.52 -8.70
CA ASP A 92 -12.15 11.37 -9.08
C ASP A 92 -11.60 10.07 -8.48
N VAL A 93 -10.25 10.00 -8.31
CA VAL A 93 -9.55 8.85 -7.74
C VAL A 93 -8.50 9.32 -6.74
N ILE A 94 -8.51 8.71 -5.56
CA ILE A 94 -7.50 8.94 -4.52
C ILE A 94 -6.74 7.64 -4.26
N PHE A 95 -5.43 7.63 -4.51
CA PHE A 95 -4.54 6.58 -4.00
C PHE A 95 -4.00 6.99 -2.63
N VAL A 96 -4.29 6.19 -1.60
CA VAL A 96 -3.77 6.41 -0.24
C VAL A 96 -2.53 5.55 -0.04
N CYS A 97 -1.35 6.20 -0.02
CA CYS A 97 -0.03 5.58 0.03
C CYS A 97 0.79 6.04 1.24
N VAL A 98 0.13 6.47 2.29
CA VAL A 98 0.78 6.87 3.55
C VAL A 98 1.24 5.66 4.35
N LYS A 99 2.07 5.89 5.35
CA LYS A 99 2.40 4.87 6.34
C LYS A 99 1.20 4.63 7.27
N TYR A 100 1.05 3.40 7.75
CA TYR A 100 -0.10 2.96 8.55
C TYR A 100 -0.37 3.85 9.76
N TYR A 101 0.67 4.25 10.49
CA TYR A 101 0.55 5.11 11.66
C TYR A 101 -0.03 6.51 11.35
N SER A 102 0.03 6.96 10.10
CA SER A 102 -0.57 8.22 9.65
C SER A 102 -2.03 8.06 9.16
N LEU A 103 -2.53 6.83 8.96
CA LEU A 103 -3.82 6.59 8.30
C LEU A 103 -4.99 7.20 9.07
N LYS A 104 -5.01 7.02 10.39
CA LYS A 104 -6.10 7.57 11.24
C LYS A 104 -6.14 9.10 11.24
N ALA A 105 -4.97 9.73 11.31
CA ALA A 105 -4.85 11.19 11.26
C ALA A 105 -5.24 11.77 9.89
N LEU A 106 -5.17 10.98 8.82
CA LEU A 106 -5.51 11.39 7.46
C LEU A 106 -7.03 11.44 7.21
N VAL A 107 -7.86 10.76 8.01
CA VAL A 107 -9.30 10.66 7.77
C VAL A 107 -10.00 12.03 7.63
N PRO A 108 -9.74 13.04 8.47
CA PRO A 108 -10.34 14.36 8.31
C PRO A 108 -10.02 15.01 6.95
N PHE A 109 -8.77 14.87 6.48
CA PHE A 109 -8.37 15.35 5.16
C PHE A 109 -9.14 14.63 4.06
N LEU A 110 -9.21 13.30 4.08
CA LEU A 110 -9.94 12.52 3.09
C LEU A 110 -11.42 12.91 3.04
N ARG A 111 -12.07 13.12 4.19
CA ARG A 111 -13.47 13.61 4.25
C ARG A 111 -13.65 14.97 3.58
N ALA A 112 -12.70 15.88 3.73
CA ALA A 112 -12.77 17.21 3.13
C ALA A 112 -12.62 17.17 1.61
N VAL A 113 -11.77 16.30 1.09
CA VAL A 113 -11.39 16.30 -0.33
C VAL A 113 -12.20 15.31 -1.19
N CYS A 114 -12.79 14.26 -0.63
CA CYS A 114 -13.59 13.32 -1.40
C CYS A 114 -15.01 13.85 -1.68
N SER A 115 -15.67 13.23 -2.64
CA SER A 115 -17.09 13.38 -2.98
C SER A 115 -17.71 11.99 -3.13
N GLU A 116 -19.02 11.90 -3.26
CA GLU A 116 -19.74 10.63 -3.48
C GLU A 116 -19.25 9.86 -4.71
N SER A 117 -18.73 10.57 -5.72
CA SER A 117 -18.17 9.97 -6.93
C SER A 117 -16.68 9.60 -6.81
N THR A 118 -16.02 9.95 -5.71
CA THR A 118 -14.58 9.67 -5.53
C THR A 118 -14.35 8.20 -5.22
N VAL A 119 -13.41 7.56 -5.93
CA VAL A 119 -12.90 6.22 -5.63
C VAL A 119 -11.64 6.34 -4.80
N ILE A 120 -11.61 5.70 -3.63
CA ILE A 120 -10.46 5.70 -2.72
C ILE A 120 -9.82 4.32 -2.74
N ILE A 121 -8.54 4.26 -3.11
CA ILE A 121 -7.75 3.03 -3.26
C ILE A 121 -6.59 3.06 -2.26
N PRO A 122 -6.73 2.45 -1.07
CA PRO A 122 -5.62 2.34 -0.13
C PRO A 122 -4.58 1.34 -0.63
N ILE A 123 -3.31 1.76 -0.65
CA ILE A 123 -2.17 0.95 -1.07
C ILE A 123 -1.15 0.90 0.08
N LEU A 124 -1.48 0.17 1.12
CA LEU A 124 -0.61 -0.07 2.26
C LEU A 124 -0.17 -1.54 2.31
N ASN A 125 0.93 -1.81 3.01
CA ASN A 125 1.39 -3.19 3.25
C ASN A 125 0.69 -3.84 4.47
N ILE A 126 -0.46 -3.32 4.86
CA ILE A 126 -1.25 -3.75 5.99
C ILE A 126 -2.60 -4.28 5.50
N TYR A 127 -3.03 -5.41 6.03
CA TYR A 127 -4.33 -5.99 5.74
C TYR A 127 -5.46 -5.23 6.44
N GLY A 128 -6.60 -5.06 5.75
CA GLY A 128 -7.81 -4.46 6.32
C GLY A 128 -7.86 -2.93 6.31
N THR A 129 -6.92 -2.25 5.67
CA THR A 129 -6.91 -0.78 5.61
C THR A 129 -8.08 -0.18 4.83
N GLY A 130 -8.60 -0.89 3.83
CA GLY A 130 -9.83 -0.50 3.12
C GLY A 130 -11.04 -0.50 4.05
N GLN A 131 -11.19 -1.53 4.91
CA GLN A 131 -12.27 -1.58 5.89
C GLN A 131 -12.19 -0.41 6.87
N MET A 132 -10.99 -0.12 7.40
CA MET A 132 -10.79 1.02 8.31
C MET A 132 -11.23 2.35 7.68
N LEU A 133 -10.96 2.54 6.39
CA LEU A 133 -11.39 3.75 5.68
C LEU A 133 -12.89 3.74 5.35
N ARG A 134 -13.48 2.58 5.00
CA ARG A 134 -14.94 2.46 4.78
C ARG A 134 -15.74 2.84 6.01
N ASP A 135 -15.30 2.42 7.19
CA ASP A 135 -15.98 2.73 8.46
C ASP A 135 -16.00 4.24 8.75
N GLU A 136 -15.04 4.99 8.21
CA GLU A 136 -14.85 6.41 8.46
C GLU A 136 -15.33 7.32 7.31
N LEU A 137 -15.40 6.82 6.08
CA LEU A 137 -15.69 7.60 4.87
C LEU A 137 -17.01 7.16 4.23
N LEU A 138 -18.11 7.45 4.91
CA LEU A 138 -19.45 7.12 4.43
C LEU A 138 -19.77 7.91 3.15
N GLY A 139 -20.33 7.22 2.15
CA GLY A 139 -20.75 7.84 0.87
C GLY A 139 -19.69 7.82 -0.23
N CYS A 140 -18.43 7.45 0.05
CA CYS A 140 -17.40 7.26 -0.97
C CYS A 140 -17.21 5.78 -1.32
N MET A 141 -16.80 5.48 -2.56
CA MET A 141 -16.38 4.14 -2.91
C MET A 141 -14.95 3.90 -2.40
N VAL A 142 -14.81 3.10 -1.35
CA VAL A 142 -13.50 2.70 -0.83
C VAL A 142 -13.23 1.23 -1.20
N THR A 143 -12.18 0.99 -1.97
CA THR A 143 -11.70 -0.36 -2.29
C THR A 143 -10.81 -0.91 -1.17
N ASP A 144 -10.47 -2.18 -1.25
CA ASP A 144 -9.20 -2.67 -0.73
C ASP A 144 -8.18 -2.71 -1.87
N GLY A 145 -6.89 -2.64 -1.55
CA GLY A 145 -5.86 -2.70 -2.55
C GLY A 145 -4.51 -3.14 -1.99
N CYS A 146 -3.70 -3.69 -2.87
CA CYS A 146 -2.32 -4.01 -2.57
C CYS A 146 -1.44 -3.80 -3.80
N MET A 147 -0.14 -3.58 -3.59
CA MET A 147 0.79 -3.29 -4.67
C MET A 147 2.06 -4.11 -4.55
N TYR A 148 2.55 -4.57 -5.70
CA TYR A 148 3.83 -5.25 -5.84
C TYR A 148 4.79 -4.31 -6.56
N ILE A 149 5.72 -3.73 -5.81
CA ILE A 149 6.79 -2.84 -6.28
C ILE A 149 7.93 -2.84 -5.28
N ALA A 150 9.14 -2.67 -5.75
CA ALA A 150 10.29 -2.34 -4.93
C ALA A 150 10.67 -0.89 -5.21
N ALA A 151 10.24 0.04 -4.36
CA ALA A 151 10.50 1.47 -4.53
C ALA A 151 10.76 2.17 -3.20
N GLU A 152 11.61 3.19 -3.25
CA GLU A 152 11.97 4.00 -2.08
C GLU A 152 12.32 5.44 -2.51
N ILE A 153 12.22 6.38 -1.58
CA ILE A 153 12.78 7.72 -1.78
C ILE A 153 14.30 7.59 -1.70
N LYS A 154 15.01 7.95 -2.77
CA LYS A 154 16.46 7.99 -2.83
C LYS A 154 17.01 9.27 -2.17
N GLU A 155 16.40 10.39 -2.50
CA GLU A 155 16.66 11.72 -1.97
C GLU A 155 15.40 12.59 -2.17
N PRO A 156 15.29 13.75 -1.53
CA PRO A 156 14.17 14.66 -1.75
C PRO A 156 13.89 14.90 -3.25
N GLY A 157 12.64 14.74 -3.68
CA GLY A 157 12.22 14.88 -5.07
C GLY A 157 12.59 13.70 -6.00
N CYS A 158 13.25 12.65 -5.49
CA CYS A 158 13.67 11.51 -6.30
C CYS A 158 13.21 10.18 -5.69
N VAL A 159 12.52 9.38 -6.49
CA VAL A 159 12.12 8.01 -6.17
C VAL A 159 12.89 7.03 -7.06
N VAL A 160 13.39 5.94 -6.47
CA VAL A 160 13.99 4.83 -7.21
C VAL A 160 13.05 3.62 -7.16
N GLN A 161 12.80 3.01 -8.33
CA GLN A 161 12.08 1.75 -8.48
C GLN A 161 13.04 0.69 -9.02
N LYS A 162 13.15 -0.42 -8.30
CA LYS A 162 14.02 -1.55 -8.63
C LYS A 162 13.20 -2.72 -9.18
N GLY A 163 13.75 -3.45 -10.13
CA GLY A 163 13.10 -4.58 -10.78
C GLY A 163 11.96 -4.17 -11.73
N ASP A 164 11.31 -5.16 -12.34
CA ASP A 164 10.35 -4.94 -13.43
C ASP A 164 8.90 -4.98 -12.97
N ILE A 165 8.65 -5.39 -11.73
CA ILE A 165 7.28 -5.54 -11.21
C ILE A 165 6.76 -4.17 -10.77
N PHE A 166 5.63 -3.77 -11.36
CA PHE A 166 4.81 -2.65 -10.90
C PHE A 166 3.35 -3.02 -11.12
N LYS A 167 2.76 -3.63 -10.10
CA LYS A 167 1.42 -4.19 -10.16
C LYS A 167 0.56 -3.69 -8.99
N ILE A 168 -0.66 -3.26 -9.29
CA ILE A 168 -1.68 -2.86 -8.32
C ILE A 168 -2.86 -3.81 -8.47
N VAL A 169 -3.23 -4.48 -7.38
CA VAL A 169 -4.44 -5.30 -7.28
C VAL A 169 -5.42 -4.57 -6.38
N TYR A 170 -6.64 -4.33 -6.83
CA TYR A 170 -7.64 -3.60 -6.08
C TYR A 170 -9.05 -4.10 -6.44
N GLY A 171 -10.01 -3.85 -5.56
CA GLY A 171 -11.39 -4.27 -5.76
C GLY A 171 -12.29 -3.81 -4.62
N VAL A 172 -13.59 -3.94 -4.80
CA VAL A 172 -14.60 -3.64 -3.79
C VAL A 172 -15.02 -4.95 -3.11
N VAL A 173 -15.09 -4.93 -1.78
CA VAL A 173 -15.59 -6.08 -1.00
C VAL A 173 -17.09 -6.19 -1.22
N ASP A 174 -17.57 -7.44 -1.43
CA ASP A 174 -19.00 -7.78 -1.59
C ASP A 174 -19.71 -7.09 -2.78
N PHE A 175 -18.94 -6.66 -3.80
CA PHE A 175 -19.50 -6.01 -4.96
C PHE A 175 -19.87 -7.03 -6.05
N VAL A 176 -21.18 -7.16 -6.32
CA VAL A 176 -21.74 -8.14 -7.27
C VAL A 176 -21.89 -7.56 -8.68
N GLN A 177 -21.76 -6.25 -8.88
CA GLN A 177 -21.95 -5.58 -10.17
C GLN A 177 -20.64 -5.06 -10.75
N GLU A 178 -20.54 -5.03 -12.08
CA GLU A 178 -19.46 -4.35 -12.78
C GLU A 178 -19.39 -2.88 -12.36
N ALA A 179 -18.22 -2.41 -11.93
CA ALA A 179 -17.98 -1.01 -11.64
C ALA A 179 -17.17 -0.38 -12.79
N PRO A 180 -17.82 0.27 -13.77
CA PRO A 180 -17.15 0.85 -14.94
C PRO A 180 -15.99 1.77 -14.59
N VAL A 181 -16.07 2.44 -13.42
CA VAL A 181 -15.01 3.31 -12.92
C VAL A 181 -13.72 2.53 -12.63
N LEU A 182 -13.80 1.31 -12.10
CA LEU A 182 -12.62 0.48 -11.83
C LEU A 182 -11.94 0.05 -13.12
N GLU A 183 -12.72 -0.30 -14.16
CA GLU A 183 -12.18 -0.59 -15.49
C GLU A 183 -11.52 0.63 -16.13
N ALA A 184 -12.10 1.81 -15.97
CA ALA A 184 -11.52 3.04 -16.45
C ALA A 184 -10.20 3.36 -15.75
N ILE A 185 -10.10 3.13 -14.43
CA ILE A 185 -8.85 3.26 -13.66
C ILE A 185 -7.83 2.21 -14.14
N ARG A 186 -8.25 0.96 -14.36
CA ARG A 186 -7.38 -0.11 -14.88
C ARG A 186 -6.77 0.28 -16.23
N LYS A 187 -7.57 0.86 -17.12
CA LYS A 187 -7.10 1.36 -18.41
C LYS A 187 -6.05 2.47 -18.24
N ASP A 188 -6.29 3.45 -17.36
CA ASP A 188 -5.32 4.53 -17.11
C ASP A 188 -4.02 4.01 -16.51
N LEU A 189 -4.09 3.03 -15.61
CA LEU A 189 -2.91 2.34 -15.08
C LEU A 189 -2.12 1.63 -16.19
N PHE A 190 -2.81 0.89 -17.06
CA PHE A 190 -2.20 0.21 -18.20
C PHE A 190 -1.52 1.19 -19.18
N ASP A 191 -2.21 2.27 -19.56
CA ASP A 191 -1.65 3.34 -20.39
C ASP A 191 -0.39 3.94 -19.75
N SER A 192 -0.36 3.95 -18.41
CA SER A 192 0.77 4.45 -17.59
C SER A 192 1.84 3.38 -17.30
N ARG A 193 1.80 2.22 -17.96
CA ARG A 193 2.75 1.10 -17.75
C ARG A 193 2.72 0.51 -16.33
N ILE A 194 1.57 0.60 -15.67
CA ILE A 194 1.28 -0.02 -14.39
C ILE A 194 0.30 -1.17 -14.63
N GLU A 195 0.65 -2.39 -14.22
CA GLU A 195 -0.27 -3.51 -14.29
C GLU A 195 -1.39 -3.32 -13.25
N GLY A 196 -2.60 -3.00 -13.70
CA GLY A 196 -3.80 -2.90 -12.87
C GLY A 196 -4.63 -4.18 -12.95
N ILE A 197 -4.94 -4.78 -11.81
CA ILE A 197 -5.80 -5.97 -11.70
C ILE A 197 -6.99 -5.64 -10.83
N ILE A 198 -8.20 -5.75 -11.40
CA ILE A 198 -9.43 -5.70 -10.64
C ILE A 198 -9.68 -7.09 -10.08
N SER A 199 -9.64 -7.21 -8.76
CA SER A 199 -9.80 -8.48 -8.08
C SER A 199 -11.28 -8.83 -7.94
N THR A 200 -11.62 -10.08 -8.19
CA THR A 200 -12.95 -10.66 -7.89
C THR A 200 -13.09 -11.07 -6.43
N ASP A 201 -11.96 -11.16 -5.69
CA ASP A 201 -11.91 -11.42 -4.25
C ASP A 201 -10.70 -10.69 -3.65
N ILE A 202 -10.86 -9.40 -3.47
CA ILE A 202 -9.76 -8.54 -2.98
C ILE A 202 -9.36 -8.85 -1.54
N ARG A 203 -10.25 -9.36 -0.70
CA ARG A 203 -9.91 -9.80 0.66
C ARG A 203 -8.88 -10.93 0.61
N ARG A 204 -9.11 -11.89 -0.26
CA ARG A 204 -8.21 -13.03 -0.49
C ARG A 204 -6.87 -12.56 -1.07
N ASP A 205 -6.88 -11.77 -2.13
CA ASP A 205 -5.66 -11.34 -2.82
C ASP A 205 -4.77 -10.46 -1.92
N ALA A 206 -5.38 -9.56 -1.14
CA ALA A 206 -4.68 -8.77 -0.14
C ALA A 206 -4.09 -9.64 0.98
N LEU A 207 -4.82 -10.68 1.43
CA LEU A 207 -4.32 -11.59 2.47
C LEU A 207 -3.21 -12.50 1.94
N ILE A 208 -3.26 -12.93 0.65
CA ILE A 208 -2.16 -13.64 -0.02
C ILE A 208 -0.89 -12.79 0.02
N LYS A 209 -0.97 -11.51 -0.36
CA LYS A 209 0.20 -10.63 -0.28
C LYS A 209 0.66 -10.44 1.16
N PHE A 210 -0.26 -10.22 2.09
CA PHE A 210 0.06 -10.02 3.49
C PHE A 210 0.74 -11.25 4.11
N SER A 211 0.41 -12.47 3.63
CA SER A 211 1.04 -13.73 4.06
C SER A 211 2.52 -13.86 3.70
N LEU A 212 3.03 -13.04 2.80
CA LEU A 212 4.46 -12.88 2.54
C LEU A 212 5.05 -11.75 3.40
N VAL A 213 4.40 -10.59 3.37
CA VAL A 213 4.94 -9.35 3.94
C VAL A 213 5.09 -9.44 5.46
N SER A 214 4.04 -9.88 6.16
CA SER A 214 4.05 -9.95 7.62
C SER A 214 5.01 -11.02 8.15
N PRO A 215 5.01 -12.29 7.67
CA PRO A 215 5.97 -13.31 8.10
C PRO A 215 7.43 -12.91 7.83
N MET A 216 7.73 -12.38 6.65
CA MET A 216 9.09 -11.94 6.31
C MET A 216 9.57 -10.82 7.25
N ALA A 217 8.72 -9.83 7.52
CA ALA A 217 9.04 -8.73 8.41
C ALA A 217 9.17 -9.20 9.87
N ALA A 218 8.25 -10.04 10.35
CA ALA A 218 8.26 -10.58 11.70
C ALA A 218 9.52 -11.44 11.96
N CYS A 219 9.84 -12.37 11.06
CA CYS A 219 11.02 -13.20 11.15
C CYS A 219 12.31 -12.35 11.11
N GLY A 220 12.40 -11.41 10.16
CA GLY A 220 13.54 -10.54 9.99
C GLY A 220 13.85 -9.69 11.23
N VAL A 221 12.82 -9.12 11.88
CA VAL A 221 13.00 -8.31 13.10
C VAL A 221 13.30 -9.20 14.31
N PHE A 222 12.57 -10.33 14.46
CA PHE A 222 12.71 -11.20 15.61
C PHE A 222 14.10 -11.82 15.74
N TYR A 223 14.70 -12.25 14.63
CA TYR A 223 16.06 -12.81 14.58
C TYR A 223 17.14 -11.76 14.25
N ASN A 224 16.73 -10.53 13.93
CA ASN A 224 17.63 -9.48 13.45
C ASN A 224 18.45 -9.92 12.22
N VAL A 225 17.79 -10.51 11.22
CA VAL A 225 18.42 -11.09 10.03
C VAL A 225 17.82 -10.54 8.73
N ARG A 226 18.58 -10.64 7.64
CA ARG A 226 18.11 -10.38 6.28
C ARG A 226 17.50 -11.62 5.66
N VAL A 227 16.83 -11.47 4.50
CA VAL A 227 16.13 -12.54 3.79
C VAL A 227 17.01 -13.76 3.53
N GLY A 228 18.29 -13.59 3.24
CA GLY A 228 19.23 -14.69 3.00
C GLY A 228 19.24 -15.76 4.09
N LYS A 229 18.96 -15.42 5.35
CA LYS A 229 18.86 -16.41 6.43
C LYS A 229 17.56 -17.23 6.41
N MET A 230 16.54 -16.77 5.69
CA MET A 230 15.27 -17.49 5.49
C MET A 230 15.31 -18.39 4.23
N GLN A 231 16.33 -18.23 3.36
CA GLN A 231 16.48 -18.98 2.11
C GLN A 231 17.08 -20.37 2.30
N TYR A 232 17.77 -20.60 3.43
CA TYR A 232 18.41 -21.87 3.74
C TYR A 232 17.66 -22.61 4.85
N GLU A 233 17.78 -23.93 4.90
CA GLU A 233 17.26 -24.74 5.99
C GLU A 233 17.76 -24.26 7.34
N GLY A 234 16.87 -24.27 8.34
CA GLY A 234 17.17 -23.82 9.69
C GLY A 234 16.02 -23.08 10.36
N GLU A 235 16.25 -22.62 11.58
CA GLU A 235 15.24 -22.05 12.47
C GLU A 235 14.48 -20.85 11.84
N GLN A 236 15.18 -20.00 11.09
CA GLN A 236 14.57 -18.81 10.48
C GLN A 236 13.59 -19.20 9.36
N ARG A 237 13.96 -20.16 8.50
CA ARG A 237 13.07 -20.68 7.45
C ARG A 237 11.86 -21.40 8.04
N GLU A 238 12.06 -22.22 9.04
CA GLU A 238 10.98 -22.93 9.75
C GLU A 238 10.01 -21.94 10.42
N THR A 239 10.54 -20.89 11.04
CA THR A 239 9.73 -19.85 11.66
C THR A 239 8.92 -19.08 10.62
N PHE A 240 9.53 -18.73 9.49
CA PHE A 240 8.82 -18.10 8.37
C PHE A 240 7.66 -18.99 7.88
N ILE A 241 7.90 -20.30 7.68
CA ILE A 241 6.88 -21.28 7.28
C ILE A 241 5.72 -21.31 8.31
N LYS A 242 6.03 -21.41 9.59
CA LYS A 242 5.03 -21.43 10.67
C LYS A 242 4.18 -20.15 10.68
N LEU A 243 4.79 -18.99 10.48
CA LEU A 243 4.08 -17.71 10.40
C LEU A 243 3.14 -17.65 9.18
N VAL A 244 3.55 -18.17 8.02
CA VAL A 244 2.68 -18.27 6.83
C VAL A 244 1.48 -19.19 7.10
N GLU A 245 1.70 -20.33 7.75
CA GLU A 245 0.62 -21.26 8.12
C GLU A 245 -0.34 -20.65 9.15
N GLU A 246 0.17 -19.82 10.07
CA GLU A 246 -0.68 -19.07 11.00
C GLU A 246 -1.54 -18.02 10.27
N ILE A 247 -1.01 -17.35 9.24
CA ILE A 247 -1.85 -16.47 8.38
C ILE A 247 -2.90 -17.29 7.62
N ARG A 248 -2.58 -18.53 7.17
CA ARG A 248 -3.58 -19.42 6.56
C ARG A 248 -4.68 -19.77 7.56
N THR A 249 -4.32 -20.09 8.78
CA THR A 249 -5.26 -20.38 9.87
C THR A 249 -6.17 -19.19 10.16
N LEU A 250 -5.58 -17.99 10.23
CA LEU A 250 -6.32 -16.74 10.39
C LEU A 250 -7.29 -16.52 9.22
N GLY A 251 -6.83 -16.68 7.97
CA GLY A 251 -7.69 -16.54 6.78
C GLY A 251 -8.91 -17.44 6.84
N ARG A 252 -8.71 -18.73 7.16
CA ARG A 252 -9.82 -19.70 7.30
C ARG A 252 -10.81 -19.26 8.38
N ALA A 253 -10.34 -18.78 9.53
CA ALA A 253 -11.20 -18.29 10.60
C ALA A 253 -11.99 -17.03 10.20
N MET A 254 -11.44 -16.23 9.29
CA MET A 254 -12.10 -15.05 8.72
C MET A 254 -13.01 -15.40 7.51
N GLY A 255 -13.18 -16.68 7.17
CA GLY A 255 -13.94 -17.13 6.00
C GLY A 255 -13.24 -16.87 4.66
N ILE A 256 -11.89 -16.75 4.64
CA ILE A 256 -11.10 -16.50 3.44
C ILE A 256 -10.28 -17.74 3.11
N GLU A 257 -10.62 -18.41 2.01
CA GLU A 257 -9.89 -19.58 1.54
C GLU A 257 -8.63 -19.18 0.78
N LEU A 258 -7.47 -19.45 1.37
CA LEU A 258 -6.17 -19.20 0.76
C LEU A 258 -5.69 -20.43 -0.05
N PRO A 259 -4.84 -20.23 -1.08
CA PRO A 259 -4.33 -21.32 -1.90
C PRO A 259 -3.67 -22.43 -1.06
N LYS A 260 -3.89 -23.69 -1.41
CA LYS A 260 -3.25 -24.83 -0.73
C LYS A 260 -1.72 -24.74 -0.80
N GLN A 261 -1.19 -24.18 -1.90
CA GLN A 261 0.26 -23.99 -2.15
C GLN A 261 0.80 -22.67 -1.60
N LEU A 262 0.07 -21.98 -0.70
CA LEU A 262 0.45 -20.65 -0.22
C LEU A 262 1.89 -20.61 0.34
N THR A 263 2.25 -21.60 1.13
CA THR A 263 3.58 -21.70 1.74
C THR A 263 4.66 -21.88 0.69
N GLU A 264 4.44 -22.78 -0.28
CA GLU A 264 5.36 -22.99 -1.41
C GLU A 264 5.51 -21.76 -2.29
N MET A 265 4.40 -21.04 -2.54
CA MET A 265 4.41 -19.77 -3.27
C MET A 265 5.27 -18.73 -2.54
N ASN A 266 5.08 -18.57 -1.24
CA ASN A 266 5.84 -17.63 -0.44
C ASN A 266 7.32 -18.02 -0.31
N LEU A 267 7.63 -19.31 -0.20
CA LEU A 267 9.02 -19.81 -0.21
C LEU A 267 9.71 -19.51 -1.54
N LYS A 268 9.05 -19.76 -2.68
CA LYS A 268 9.60 -19.40 -4.00
C LYS A 268 9.91 -17.91 -4.11
N LEU A 269 9.03 -17.05 -3.57
CA LEU A 269 9.25 -15.61 -3.55
C LEU A 269 10.45 -15.24 -2.65
N ILE A 270 10.53 -15.76 -1.42
CA ILE A 270 11.69 -15.54 -0.53
C ILE A 270 12.98 -16.00 -1.20
N ASP A 271 12.98 -17.19 -1.80
CA ASP A 271 14.16 -17.77 -2.45
C ASP A 271 14.61 -16.99 -3.70
N SER A 272 13.70 -16.21 -4.32
CA SER A 272 14.00 -15.34 -5.48
C SER A 272 14.53 -13.96 -5.10
N LEU A 273 14.42 -13.55 -3.84
CA LEU A 273 14.89 -12.23 -3.39
C LEU A 273 16.41 -12.22 -3.27
N LEU A 274 16.99 -11.03 -3.35
CA LEU A 274 18.41 -10.86 -3.02
C LEU A 274 18.65 -11.20 -1.53
N PRO A 275 19.73 -11.92 -1.19
CA PRO A 275 19.99 -12.34 0.20
C PRO A 275 20.10 -11.18 1.19
N ASP A 276 20.51 -9.99 0.75
CA ASP A 276 20.63 -8.77 1.54
C ASP A 276 19.31 -7.97 1.63
N ALA A 277 18.25 -8.42 0.98
CA ALA A 277 16.93 -7.80 1.07
C ALA A 277 16.39 -7.85 2.51
N CYS A 278 15.56 -6.86 2.85
CA CYS A 278 14.83 -6.80 4.11
C CYS A 278 13.48 -6.09 3.91
N ALA A 279 12.54 -6.33 4.82
CA ALA A 279 11.27 -5.62 4.84
C ALA A 279 11.47 -4.12 5.13
N SER A 280 10.61 -3.25 4.55
CA SER A 280 10.65 -1.81 4.80
C SER A 280 10.50 -1.48 6.29
N MET A 281 9.59 -2.17 6.99
CA MET A 281 9.39 -2.05 8.43
C MET A 281 10.69 -2.33 9.21
N GLN A 282 11.41 -3.38 8.87
CA GLN A 282 12.68 -3.75 9.49
C GLN A 282 13.75 -2.69 9.24
N ARG A 283 13.83 -2.14 8.02
CA ARG A 283 14.75 -1.06 7.66
C ARG A 283 14.47 0.21 8.48
N ASP A 284 13.20 0.56 8.63
CA ASP A 284 12.79 1.71 9.43
C ASP A 284 13.22 1.55 10.90
N LEU A 285 13.01 0.37 11.51
CA LEU A 285 13.46 0.05 12.86
C LEU A 285 15.00 0.13 13.01
N TRP A 286 15.75 -0.44 12.07
CA TRP A 286 17.22 -0.38 12.10
C TRP A 286 17.76 1.05 12.00
N GLN A 287 17.03 1.95 11.39
CA GLN A 287 17.40 3.35 11.23
C GLN A 287 16.81 4.26 12.32
N GLY A 288 16.20 3.67 13.37
CA GLY A 288 15.58 4.41 14.45
C GLY A 288 14.39 5.27 14.00
N ARG A 289 13.76 4.94 12.88
CA ARG A 289 12.59 5.63 12.36
C ARG A 289 11.29 4.99 12.85
N GLU A 290 10.23 5.79 12.89
CA GLU A 290 8.89 5.26 13.10
C GLU A 290 8.56 4.20 12.05
N SER A 291 8.07 3.03 12.49
CA SER A 291 7.84 1.87 11.64
C SER A 291 6.40 1.40 11.69
N GLU A 292 6.02 0.60 10.70
CA GLU A 292 4.68 0.01 10.58
C GLU A 292 4.53 -1.30 11.38
N ILE A 293 5.36 -1.51 12.43
CA ILE A 293 5.37 -2.75 13.21
C ILE A 293 4.01 -3.05 13.85
N ASP A 294 3.26 -2.02 14.23
CA ASP A 294 1.94 -2.20 14.82
C ASP A 294 0.97 -2.87 13.83
N GLY A 295 0.88 -2.37 12.61
CA GLY A 295 -0.01 -2.91 11.58
C GLY A 295 0.49 -4.19 10.93
N ILE A 296 1.80 -4.34 10.72
CA ILE A 296 2.37 -5.51 10.04
C ILE A 296 2.47 -6.72 10.96
N LEU A 297 2.77 -6.50 12.25
CA LEU A 297 3.04 -7.61 13.18
C LEU A 297 2.04 -7.65 14.34
N PHE A 298 1.86 -6.55 15.07
CA PHE A 298 1.04 -6.57 16.30
C PHE A 298 -0.45 -6.63 16.02
N GLU A 299 -0.90 -6.25 14.83
CA GLU A 299 -2.30 -6.38 14.43
C GLU A 299 -2.69 -7.84 14.16
N VAL A 300 -1.76 -8.72 13.78
CA VAL A 300 -2.07 -10.13 13.48
C VAL A 300 -2.65 -10.87 14.69
N PRO A 301 -2.04 -10.84 15.89
CA PRO A 301 -2.68 -11.39 17.09
C PRO A 301 -4.03 -10.75 17.42
N ARG A 302 -4.20 -9.45 17.22
CA ARG A 302 -5.51 -8.78 17.44
C ARG A 302 -6.57 -9.27 16.46
N MET A 303 -6.23 -9.46 15.18
CA MET A 303 -7.12 -10.09 14.20
C MET A 303 -7.48 -11.52 14.58
N ALA A 304 -6.50 -12.31 15.04
CA ALA A 304 -6.70 -13.67 15.50
C ALA A 304 -7.67 -13.74 16.69
N GLN A 305 -7.52 -12.84 17.67
CA GLN A 305 -8.42 -12.73 18.80
C GLN A 305 -9.86 -12.42 18.36
N ARG A 306 -10.04 -11.47 17.41
CA ARG A 306 -11.37 -11.13 16.87
C ARG A 306 -11.98 -12.30 16.07
N ALA A 307 -11.16 -13.11 15.43
CA ALA A 307 -11.58 -14.28 14.66
C ALA A 307 -11.73 -15.56 15.51
N GLY A 308 -11.45 -15.51 16.83
CA GLY A 308 -11.58 -16.64 17.75
C GLY A 308 -10.52 -17.71 17.56
N VAL A 309 -9.31 -17.37 17.06
CA VAL A 309 -8.21 -18.31 16.87
C VAL A 309 -6.95 -17.86 17.60
N TYR A 310 -6.07 -18.83 17.88
CA TYR A 310 -4.80 -18.60 18.55
C TYR A 310 -3.64 -18.88 17.60
N LEU A 311 -2.68 -17.94 17.52
CA LEU A 311 -1.51 -17.97 16.65
C LEU A 311 -0.23 -17.94 17.49
N PRO A 312 0.26 -19.11 17.97
CA PRO A 312 1.31 -19.19 19.00
C PRO A 312 2.63 -18.54 18.59
N VAL A 313 3.02 -18.61 17.31
CA VAL A 313 4.30 -18.05 16.84
C VAL A 313 4.20 -16.52 16.76
N TYR A 314 3.12 -15.98 16.20
CA TYR A 314 2.88 -14.52 16.20
C TYR A 314 2.78 -13.96 17.61
N GLU A 315 2.07 -14.62 18.52
CA GLU A 315 1.96 -14.21 19.92
C GLU A 315 3.32 -14.15 20.61
N LYS A 316 4.14 -15.21 20.46
CA LYS A 316 5.50 -15.27 21.03
C LYS A 316 6.36 -14.11 20.51
N ILE A 317 6.37 -13.89 19.20
CA ILE A 317 7.17 -12.85 18.55
C ILE A 317 6.68 -11.45 18.98
N ALA A 318 5.38 -11.21 18.92
CA ALA A 318 4.78 -9.95 19.31
C ALA A 318 5.06 -9.58 20.77
N LYS A 319 4.93 -10.56 21.69
CA LYS A 319 5.22 -10.35 23.12
C LYS A 319 6.68 -9.97 23.35
N LYS A 320 7.61 -10.68 22.73
CA LYS A 320 9.05 -10.38 22.85
C LYS A 320 9.37 -8.99 22.31
N LEU A 321 8.96 -8.69 21.10
CA LEU A 321 9.29 -7.41 20.46
C LEU A 321 8.63 -6.21 21.16
N LYS A 322 7.41 -6.36 21.71
CA LYS A 322 6.80 -5.31 22.55
C LYS A 322 7.62 -5.06 23.83
N ALA A 323 8.20 -6.10 24.43
CA ALA A 323 9.05 -5.95 25.61
C ALA A 323 10.39 -5.27 25.27
N ASP A 324 10.99 -5.64 24.14
CA ASP A 324 12.27 -5.06 23.69
C ASP A 324 12.14 -3.58 23.31
N LEU A 325 11.07 -3.21 22.58
CA LEU A 325 10.79 -1.81 22.23
C LEU A 325 10.53 -0.91 23.45
N LYS A 326 9.89 -1.45 24.52
CA LYS A 326 9.68 -0.71 25.78
C LYS A 326 10.98 -0.47 26.58
N ARG A 327 12.02 -1.27 26.34
CA ARG A 327 13.33 -1.11 27.00
C ARG A 327 14.25 -0.14 26.25
N SER A 328 13.93 0.14 24.99
CA SER A 328 14.72 1.01 24.13
C SER A 328 14.21 2.48 24.15
N LEU A 329 13.06 2.73 24.78
CA LEU A 329 12.47 4.03 25.11
C LEU A 329 12.80 4.46 26.54
#